data_44aa896b6ff2da440b1eda533ec574b0
#
_entry.id   44aa896b6ff2da440b1eda533ec574b0
#
_cell.length_a   1.000
_cell.length_b   1.000
_cell.length_c   1.000
_cell.angle_alpha   90.00
_cell.angle_beta   90.00
_cell.angle_gamma   90.00
#
_symmetry.space_group_name_H-M   'P 1'
#
loop_
_entity.id
_entity.type
_entity.pdbx_description
1 polymer ?
#
loop_
_entity_poly.entity_id
_entity_poly.type
_entity_poly.pdbx_seq_one_letter_code
_entity_poly.pdbx_strand_id
1 'polypeptide(L)'
;MKDPLRGPRLAWHRMIGSRSVTLDGVTVSTDPADVNRTVQSHLFKGIYEGPERDILRDLLQPGQRVLEIGTGVGLISLLSTRLTGEGNVTSFEANPALENVIRKNYATNGWTPDLRMKAVTSDGAPLRFFSTDNILSSSIHDRQLDGKAIEIESVAMKDALAEVRPDVIVMDVEGAETQLFAGVDLAGVSHLLI
;
A
#
# COMPACT_ATOMS: atom_id res chain seq x y z
N MET A 1 0.55 16.06 -18.39
CA MET A 1 1.74 16.88 -18.74
C MET A 1 2.89 16.41 -17.85
N LYS A 2 4.10 16.11 -18.37
CA LYS A 2 5.21 15.64 -17.52
C LYS A 2 5.73 16.81 -16.68
N ASP A 3 5.72 16.64 -15.34
CA ASP A 3 6.29 17.62 -14.40
C ASP A 3 7.79 17.85 -14.73
N PRO A 4 8.21 19.05 -15.11
CA PRO A 4 9.60 19.35 -15.50
C PRO A 4 10.58 19.24 -14.32
N LEU A 5 10.09 19.27 -13.08
CA LEU A 5 10.91 19.20 -11.87
C LEU A 5 11.29 17.79 -11.43
N ARG A 6 10.78 16.74 -12.10
CA ARG A 6 11.08 15.32 -11.72
C ARG A 6 12.58 15.00 -11.73
N GLY A 7 13.28 15.43 -12.76
CA GLY A 7 14.73 15.24 -12.88
C GLY A 7 15.52 16.02 -11.82
N PRO A 8 15.32 17.33 -11.70
CA PRO A 8 15.92 18.14 -10.65
C PRO A 8 15.67 17.62 -9.23
N ARG A 9 14.44 17.22 -8.89
CA ARG A 9 14.12 16.63 -7.56
C ARG A 9 14.94 15.38 -7.28
N LEU A 10 15.00 14.45 -8.23
CA LEU A 10 15.79 13.22 -8.09
C LEU A 10 17.28 13.55 -7.86
N ALA A 11 17.85 14.46 -8.65
CA ALA A 11 19.26 14.86 -8.53
C ALA A 11 19.53 15.51 -7.17
N TRP A 12 18.65 16.41 -6.73
CA TRP A 12 18.76 17.06 -5.41
C TRP A 12 18.74 16.04 -4.27
N HIS A 13 17.74 15.16 -4.20
CA HIS A 13 17.64 14.16 -3.13
C HIS A 13 18.83 13.21 -3.09
N ARG A 14 19.37 12.84 -4.26
CA ARG A 14 20.58 12.02 -4.34
C ARG A 14 21.81 12.76 -3.84
N MET A 15 21.95 14.04 -4.21
CA MET A 15 23.09 14.88 -3.81
C MET A 15 23.16 15.08 -2.30
N ILE A 16 22.02 15.30 -1.64
CA ILE A 16 21.98 15.51 -0.18
C ILE A 16 21.83 14.21 0.61
N GLY A 17 21.78 13.04 -0.06
CA GLY A 17 21.64 11.75 0.60
C GLY A 17 20.35 11.60 1.41
N SER A 18 19.22 12.11 0.87
CA SER A 18 17.93 12.07 1.57
C SER A 18 17.53 10.64 1.94
N ARG A 19 17.11 10.45 3.19
CA ARG A 19 16.58 9.17 3.68
C ARG A 19 15.06 9.15 3.86
N SER A 20 14.41 10.24 3.52
CA SER A 20 12.95 10.35 3.50
C SER A 20 12.51 11.39 2.47
N VAL A 21 11.24 11.36 2.12
CA VAL A 21 10.58 12.35 1.26
C VAL A 21 9.17 12.60 1.78
N THR A 22 8.70 13.84 1.66
CA THR A 22 7.31 14.21 1.99
C THR A 22 6.54 14.38 0.69
N LEU A 23 5.46 13.63 0.54
CA LEU A 23 4.52 13.68 -0.58
C LEU A 23 3.10 13.86 -0.03
N ASP A 24 2.36 14.81 -0.57
CA ASP A 24 0.98 15.11 -0.14
C ASP A 24 0.80 15.29 1.38
N GLY A 25 1.88 15.78 2.04
CA GLY A 25 1.89 16.05 3.47
C GLY A 25 2.14 14.85 4.37
N VAL A 26 2.53 13.69 3.82
CA VAL A 26 3.01 12.52 4.56
C VAL A 26 4.44 12.19 4.20
N THR A 27 5.22 11.73 5.19
CA THR A 27 6.65 11.45 5.04
C THR A 27 6.89 9.96 5.03
N VAL A 28 7.62 9.49 4.02
CA VAL A 28 8.01 8.08 3.87
C VAL A 28 9.51 7.91 3.73
N SER A 29 10.00 6.77 4.17
CA SER A 29 11.42 6.41 4.07
C SER A 29 11.85 6.24 2.61
N THR A 30 13.05 6.73 2.32
CA THR A 30 13.78 6.47 1.08
C THR A 30 15.14 5.83 1.37
N ASP A 31 15.33 5.33 2.60
CA ASP A 31 16.54 4.62 2.97
C ASP A 31 16.69 3.36 2.12
N PRO A 32 17.88 3.11 1.53
CA PRO A 32 18.15 1.88 0.77
C PRO A 32 17.95 0.58 1.56
N ALA A 33 17.92 0.63 2.88
CA ALA A 33 17.58 -0.51 3.73
C ALA A 33 16.07 -0.81 3.77
N ASP A 34 15.23 0.19 3.48
CA ASP A 34 13.77 0.10 3.55
C ASP A 34 13.13 -0.10 2.17
N VAL A 35 13.72 0.50 1.13
CA VAL A 35 13.15 0.51 -0.21
C VAL A 35 14.21 0.27 -1.28
N ASN A 36 13.83 -0.42 -2.35
CA ASN A 36 14.74 -0.62 -3.47
C ASN A 36 14.94 0.66 -4.30
N ARG A 37 15.93 0.63 -5.21
CA ARG A 37 16.30 1.80 -6.04
C ARG A 37 15.18 2.31 -6.94
N THR A 38 14.27 1.44 -7.37
CA THR A 38 13.14 1.82 -8.22
C THR A 38 12.14 2.63 -7.44
N VAL A 39 11.68 2.11 -6.29
CA VAL A 39 10.79 2.82 -5.35
C VAL A 39 11.41 4.15 -4.94
N GLN A 40 12.66 4.12 -4.47
CA GLN A 40 13.38 5.33 -4.07
C GLN A 40 13.37 6.39 -5.19
N SER A 41 13.65 5.97 -6.44
CA SER A 41 13.65 6.89 -7.59
C SER A 41 12.26 7.46 -7.87
N HIS A 42 11.20 6.65 -7.75
CA HIS A 42 9.82 7.10 -7.95
C HIS A 42 9.37 8.06 -6.83
N LEU A 43 9.73 7.76 -5.58
CA LEU A 43 9.48 8.63 -4.44
C LEU A 43 10.17 9.99 -4.62
N PHE A 44 11.47 10.02 -4.94
CA PHE A 44 12.20 11.27 -5.17
C PHE A 44 11.66 12.09 -6.34
N LYS A 45 11.13 11.43 -7.38
CA LYS A 45 10.47 12.12 -8.50
C LYS A 45 9.04 12.59 -8.16
N GLY A 46 8.48 12.15 -7.03
CA GLY A 46 7.10 12.44 -6.64
C GLY A 46 6.04 11.72 -7.48
N ILE A 47 6.41 10.61 -8.15
CA ILE A 47 5.51 9.86 -9.07
C ILE A 47 5.06 8.51 -8.54
N TYR A 48 5.56 8.09 -7.37
CA TYR A 48 5.17 6.84 -6.74
C TYR A 48 3.67 6.91 -6.40
N GLU A 49 2.89 5.95 -6.90
CA GLU A 49 1.42 5.90 -6.73
C GLU A 49 0.72 7.25 -7.03
N GLY A 50 1.22 7.96 -8.06
CA GLY A 50 0.78 9.32 -8.37
C GLY A 50 -0.70 9.43 -8.71
N PRO A 51 -1.22 8.64 -9.66
CA PRO A 51 -2.64 8.64 -10.02
C PRO A 51 -3.55 8.31 -8.85
N GLU A 52 -3.19 7.31 -8.04
CA GLU A 52 -3.94 6.85 -6.86
C GLU A 52 -4.03 7.98 -5.83
N ARG A 53 -2.91 8.64 -5.54
CA ARG A 53 -2.85 9.79 -4.62
C ARG A 53 -3.69 10.96 -5.10
N ASP A 54 -3.69 11.25 -6.40
CA ASP A 54 -4.51 12.31 -6.98
C ASP A 54 -5.99 12.01 -6.77
N ILE A 55 -6.43 10.79 -7.07
CA ILE A 55 -7.82 10.35 -6.90
C ILE A 55 -8.23 10.40 -5.42
N LEU A 56 -7.39 9.88 -4.51
CA LEU A 56 -7.72 9.85 -3.08
C LEU A 56 -7.88 11.25 -2.47
N ARG A 57 -7.08 12.22 -2.90
CA ARG A 57 -7.22 13.62 -2.43
C ARG A 57 -8.54 14.25 -2.83
N ASP A 58 -9.08 13.87 -3.99
CA ASP A 58 -10.35 14.39 -4.48
C ASP A 58 -11.55 13.64 -3.87
N LEU A 59 -11.35 12.37 -3.47
CA LEU A 59 -12.41 11.45 -3.10
C LEU A 59 -12.64 11.34 -1.59
N LEU A 60 -11.53 11.22 -0.81
CA LEU A 60 -11.65 10.91 0.61
C LEU A 60 -12.12 12.11 1.44
N GLN A 61 -13.03 11.81 2.38
CA GLN A 61 -13.57 12.79 3.33
C GLN A 61 -13.24 12.40 4.76
N PRO A 62 -13.09 13.36 5.68
CA PRO A 62 -12.87 13.09 7.10
C PRO A 62 -13.92 12.13 7.66
N GLY A 63 -13.47 11.14 8.44
CA GLY A 63 -14.31 10.15 9.11
C GLY A 63 -14.72 8.95 8.25
N GLN A 64 -14.43 8.92 6.95
CA GLN A 64 -14.66 7.73 6.12
C GLN A 64 -13.73 6.59 6.52
N ARG A 65 -14.27 5.37 6.56
CA ARG A 65 -13.49 4.16 6.80
C ARG A 65 -12.93 3.63 5.49
N VAL A 66 -11.64 3.39 5.49
CA VAL A 66 -10.90 2.88 4.32
C VAL A 66 -10.39 1.48 4.61
N LEU A 67 -10.68 0.55 3.71
CA LEU A 67 -10.04 -0.75 3.64
C LEU A 67 -9.00 -0.70 2.51
N GLU A 68 -7.72 -0.85 2.87
CA GLU A 68 -6.63 -0.96 1.91
C GLU A 68 -6.14 -2.40 1.82
N ILE A 69 -5.97 -2.91 0.60
CA ILE A 69 -5.46 -4.26 0.32
C ILE A 69 -4.26 -4.14 -0.63
N GLY A 70 -3.07 -4.49 -0.11
CA GLY A 70 -1.80 -4.21 -0.76
C GLY A 70 -1.27 -2.82 -0.36
N THR A 71 -0.54 -2.78 0.74
CA THR A 71 -0.10 -1.51 1.37
C THR A 71 1.23 -1.00 0.79
N GLY A 72 2.05 -1.89 0.22
CA GLY A 72 3.35 -1.52 -0.30
C GLY A 72 4.24 -0.89 0.78
N VAL A 73 4.76 0.31 0.53
CA VAL A 73 5.55 1.04 1.53
C VAL A 73 4.70 1.90 2.47
N GLY A 74 3.38 1.85 2.36
CA GLY A 74 2.44 2.55 3.22
C GLY A 74 2.15 3.99 2.83
N LEU A 75 2.45 4.42 1.60
CA LEU A 75 2.20 5.80 1.19
C LEU A 75 0.70 6.09 1.06
N ILE A 76 -0.05 5.18 0.44
CA ILE A 76 -1.50 5.32 0.25
C ILE A 76 -2.23 5.25 1.59
N SER A 77 -1.88 4.31 2.46
CA SER A 77 -2.49 4.22 3.80
C SER A 77 -2.22 5.44 4.66
N LEU A 78 -1.01 6.00 4.60
CA LEU A 78 -0.66 7.24 5.30
C LEU A 78 -1.45 8.44 4.76
N LEU A 79 -1.56 8.56 3.42
CA LEU A 79 -2.36 9.62 2.81
C LEU A 79 -3.84 9.48 3.21
N SER A 80 -4.37 8.26 3.16
CA SER A 80 -5.74 7.96 3.59
C SER A 80 -5.94 8.32 5.07
N THR A 81 -5.00 7.95 5.95
CA THR A 81 -5.02 8.31 7.37
C THR A 81 -5.01 9.83 7.57
N ARG A 82 -4.19 10.55 6.81
CA ARG A 82 -4.16 12.02 6.85
C ARG A 82 -5.48 12.65 6.46
N LEU A 83 -6.16 12.09 5.46
CA LEU A 83 -7.40 12.64 4.90
C LEU A 83 -8.64 12.27 5.73
N THR A 84 -8.70 11.04 6.23
CA THR A 84 -9.88 10.52 6.94
C THR A 84 -9.78 10.64 8.46
N GLY A 85 -8.57 10.69 9.00
CA GLY A 85 -8.26 10.67 10.43
C GLY A 85 -7.69 9.33 10.89
N GLU A 86 -6.88 9.39 11.96
CA GLU A 86 -6.30 8.19 12.58
C GLU A 86 -7.39 7.24 13.08
N GLY A 87 -7.18 5.92 12.89
CA GLY A 87 -8.13 4.88 13.27
C GLY A 87 -9.21 4.58 12.20
N ASN A 88 -9.23 5.34 11.09
CA ASN A 88 -10.19 5.11 10.02
C ASN A 88 -9.64 4.27 8.85
N VAL A 89 -8.38 3.87 8.88
CA VAL A 89 -7.74 3.08 7.82
C VAL A 89 -7.30 1.73 8.37
N THR A 90 -7.81 0.65 7.78
CA THR A 90 -7.34 -0.72 8.02
C THR A 90 -6.63 -1.21 6.77
N SER A 91 -5.37 -1.60 6.92
CA SER A 91 -4.52 -2.02 5.81
C SER A 91 -4.12 -3.49 5.93
N PHE A 92 -4.21 -4.23 4.82
CA PHE A 92 -3.75 -5.59 4.69
C PHE A 92 -2.53 -5.65 3.78
N GLU A 93 -1.47 -6.31 4.24
CA GLU A 93 -0.23 -6.53 3.48
C GLU A 93 0.21 -8.00 3.60
N ALA A 94 0.39 -8.65 2.47
CA ALA A 94 0.79 -10.06 2.43
C ALA A 94 2.30 -10.26 2.57
N ASN A 95 3.11 -9.28 2.14
CA ASN A 95 4.56 -9.39 2.17
C ASN A 95 5.14 -9.03 3.55
N PRO A 96 5.61 -10.00 4.35
CA PRO A 96 6.11 -9.71 5.70
C PRO A 96 7.38 -8.85 5.69
N ALA A 97 8.10 -8.77 4.58
CA ALA A 97 9.30 -7.92 4.48
C ALA A 97 8.96 -6.41 4.52
N LEU A 98 7.71 -6.04 4.25
CA LEU A 98 7.27 -4.65 4.24
C LEU A 98 6.80 -4.14 5.62
N GLU A 99 6.54 -5.03 6.59
CA GLU A 99 6.01 -4.63 7.90
C GLU A 99 6.83 -3.52 8.56
N ASN A 100 8.15 -3.70 8.60
CA ASN A 100 9.03 -2.76 9.30
C ASN A 100 9.01 -1.36 8.66
N VAL A 101 9.03 -1.27 7.32
CA VAL A 101 9.00 0.03 6.63
C VAL A 101 7.66 0.71 6.78
N ILE A 102 6.55 -0.02 6.71
CA ILE A 102 5.20 0.53 6.92
C ILE A 102 5.09 1.12 8.33
N ARG A 103 5.41 0.33 9.37
CA ARG A 103 5.35 0.79 10.76
C ARG A 103 6.29 1.98 11.02
N LYS A 104 7.49 1.97 10.46
CA LYS A 104 8.44 3.09 10.52
C LYS A 104 7.88 4.36 9.89
N ASN A 105 7.24 4.24 8.73
CA ASN A 105 6.64 5.35 8.03
C ASN A 105 5.47 5.94 8.83
N TYR A 106 4.62 5.11 9.43
CA TYR A 106 3.56 5.57 10.33
C TYR A 106 4.12 6.30 11.55
N ALA A 107 5.10 5.72 12.23
CA ALA A 107 5.76 6.35 13.38
C ALA A 107 6.40 7.70 13.03
N THR A 108 6.98 7.82 11.82
CA THR A 108 7.56 9.08 11.32
C THR A 108 6.51 10.19 11.18
N ASN A 109 5.26 9.83 10.91
CA ASN A 109 4.13 10.76 10.80
C ASN A 109 3.35 10.95 12.13
N GLY A 110 3.78 10.28 13.20
CA GLY A 110 3.17 10.39 14.53
C GLY A 110 1.89 9.57 14.68
N TRP A 111 1.64 8.57 13.82
CA TRP A 111 0.45 7.71 13.84
C TRP A 111 0.79 6.25 14.11
N THR A 112 -0.24 5.49 14.50
CA THR A 112 -0.18 4.03 14.67
C THR A 112 -1.06 3.37 13.61
N PRO A 113 -0.53 2.46 12.76
CA PRO A 113 -1.36 1.81 11.74
C PRO A 113 -2.24 0.70 12.35
N ASP A 114 -3.48 0.55 11.84
CA ASP A 114 -4.20 -0.73 11.89
C ASP A 114 -3.73 -1.59 10.71
N LEU A 115 -2.53 -2.15 10.84
CA LEU A 115 -1.87 -2.96 9.84
C LEU A 115 -2.01 -4.45 10.17
N ARG A 116 -2.58 -5.19 9.24
CA ARG A 116 -2.79 -6.64 9.28
C ARG A 116 -1.82 -7.31 8.30
N MET A 117 -0.79 -7.99 8.83
CA MET A 117 0.17 -8.74 8.00
C MET A 117 -0.45 -10.08 7.57
N LYS A 118 -1.46 -9.98 6.69
CA LYS A 118 -2.24 -11.10 6.13
C LYS A 118 -2.61 -10.81 4.70
N ALA A 119 -2.77 -11.86 3.91
CA ALA A 119 -3.39 -11.74 2.61
C ALA A 119 -4.92 -11.61 2.74
N VAL A 120 -5.55 -10.97 1.76
CA VAL A 120 -6.99 -11.07 1.56
C VAL A 120 -7.24 -12.01 0.39
N THR A 121 -8.07 -13.03 0.58
CA THR A 121 -8.42 -14.02 -0.44
C THR A 121 -9.94 -14.16 -0.55
N SER A 122 -10.43 -14.84 -1.57
CA SER A 122 -11.87 -15.03 -1.76
C SER A 122 -12.52 -15.87 -0.66
N ASP A 123 -11.79 -16.84 -0.12
CA ASP A 123 -12.28 -17.85 0.82
C ASP A 123 -11.56 -17.90 2.17
N GLY A 124 -10.51 -17.08 2.36
CA GLY A 124 -9.67 -17.06 3.56
C GLY A 124 -8.60 -18.16 3.58
N ALA A 125 -8.48 -18.95 2.52
CA ALA A 125 -7.44 -19.98 2.45
C ALA A 125 -6.04 -19.34 2.44
N PRO A 126 -5.06 -19.94 3.15
CA PRO A 126 -3.70 -19.43 3.16
C PRO A 126 -3.12 -19.27 1.76
N LEU A 127 -2.37 -18.18 1.55
CA LEU A 127 -1.78 -17.85 0.28
C LEU A 127 -0.31 -18.28 0.25
N ARG A 128 0.13 -18.89 -0.85
CA ARG A 128 1.56 -19.06 -1.12
C ARG A 128 2.12 -17.80 -1.74
N PHE A 129 3.02 -17.19 -1.01
CA PHE A 129 3.68 -15.96 -1.41
C PHE A 129 5.13 -16.27 -1.84
N PHE A 130 5.52 -15.82 -3.02
CA PHE A 130 6.88 -15.95 -3.50
C PHE A 130 7.64 -14.66 -3.24
N SER A 131 8.47 -14.67 -2.19
CA SER A 131 9.33 -13.52 -1.89
C SER A 131 10.58 -13.60 -2.75
N THR A 132 10.87 -12.54 -3.49
CA THR A 132 12.13 -12.32 -4.17
C THR A 132 12.95 -11.29 -3.41
N ASP A 133 14.26 -11.22 -3.65
CA ASP A 133 15.13 -10.18 -3.08
C ASP A 133 14.70 -8.75 -3.49
N ASN A 134 13.79 -8.64 -4.45
CA ASN A 134 13.20 -7.38 -4.87
C ASN A 134 11.82 -7.20 -4.23
N ILE A 135 11.75 -6.44 -3.15
CA ILE A 135 10.57 -6.21 -2.30
C ILE A 135 9.30 -5.82 -3.10
N LEU A 136 9.47 -5.14 -4.24
CA LEU A 136 8.34 -4.71 -5.09
C LEU A 136 7.97 -5.70 -6.21
N SER A 137 8.79 -6.71 -6.46
CA SER A 137 8.49 -7.71 -7.49
C SER A 137 7.95 -9.01 -6.91
N SER A 138 7.52 -8.98 -5.64
CA SER A 138 6.86 -10.10 -5.01
C SER A 138 5.48 -10.30 -5.63
N SER A 139 5.20 -11.49 -6.13
CA SER A 139 3.99 -11.80 -6.91
C SER A 139 3.36 -13.08 -6.39
N ILE A 140 2.02 -13.14 -6.47
CA ILE A 140 1.22 -14.33 -6.15
C ILE A 140 1.44 -15.43 -7.19
N HIS A 141 1.84 -15.07 -8.41
CA HIS A 141 2.04 -16.04 -9.48
C HIS A 141 3.50 -16.51 -9.54
N ASP A 142 3.68 -17.83 -9.56
CA ASP A 142 4.96 -18.49 -9.81
C ASP A 142 5.43 -18.17 -11.24
N ARG A 143 6.34 -17.20 -11.36
CA ARG A 143 7.01 -16.86 -12.63
C ARG A 143 8.36 -17.56 -12.75
N GLN A 144 8.56 -18.75 -12.16
CA GLN A 144 9.85 -19.46 -12.12
C GLN A 144 10.98 -18.61 -11.52
N LEU A 145 10.65 -17.80 -10.51
CA LEU A 145 11.62 -17.04 -9.75
C LEU A 145 12.16 -17.93 -8.63
N ASP A 146 13.47 -17.92 -8.41
CA ASP A 146 14.15 -18.69 -7.36
C ASP A 146 13.81 -18.24 -5.91
N GLY A 147 12.62 -17.69 -5.70
CA GLY A 147 12.11 -17.23 -4.41
C GLY A 147 11.63 -18.39 -3.53
N LYS A 148 11.90 -18.32 -2.23
CA LYS A 148 11.29 -19.25 -1.27
C LYS A 148 9.81 -18.97 -1.18
N ALA A 149 8.98 -20.02 -1.40
CA ALA A 149 7.55 -19.95 -1.10
C ALA A 149 7.38 -19.92 0.43
N ILE A 150 6.66 -18.92 0.90
CA ILE A 150 6.20 -18.84 2.28
C ILE A 150 4.67 -18.88 2.28
N GLU A 151 4.10 -19.53 3.28
CA GLU A 151 2.67 -19.55 3.49
C GLU A 151 2.27 -18.35 4.35
N ILE A 152 1.35 -17.54 3.86
CA ILE A 152 0.84 -16.34 4.53
C ILE A 152 -0.58 -16.61 5.01
N GLU A 153 -0.85 -16.31 6.26
CA GLU A 153 -2.21 -16.29 6.78
C GLU A 153 -3.08 -15.36 5.95
N SER A 154 -4.32 -15.76 5.74
CA SER A 154 -5.27 -15.00 4.93
C SER A 154 -6.57 -14.79 5.68
N VAL A 155 -7.31 -13.77 5.25
CA VAL A 155 -8.69 -13.52 5.65
C VAL A 155 -9.55 -13.50 4.39
N ALA A 156 -10.79 -14.03 4.50
CA ALA A 156 -11.70 -13.93 3.39
C ALA A 156 -12.16 -12.48 3.18
N MET A 157 -12.31 -12.05 1.92
CA MET A 157 -12.75 -10.68 1.59
C MET A 157 -14.07 -10.33 2.29
N LYS A 158 -15.04 -11.25 2.34
CA LYS A 158 -16.32 -11.06 3.05
C LYS A 158 -16.14 -10.77 4.54
N ASP A 159 -15.15 -11.42 5.18
CA ASP A 159 -14.90 -11.25 6.62
C ASP A 159 -14.17 -9.93 6.90
N ALA A 160 -13.22 -9.55 6.04
CA ALA A 160 -12.57 -8.24 6.09
C ALA A 160 -13.59 -7.10 5.93
N LEU A 161 -14.53 -7.22 4.98
CA LEU A 161 -15.62 -6.25 4.79
C LEU A 161 -16.56 -6.19 5.99
N ALA A 162 -16.94 -7.35 6.55
CA ALA A 162 -17.83 -7.40 7.72
C ALA A 162 -17.21 -6.77 8.96
N GLU A 163 -15.89 -6.93 9.14
CA GLU A 163 -15.13 -6.37 10.25
C GLU A 163 -14.94 -4.86 10.09
N VAL A 164 -14.40 -4.42 8.95
CA VAL A 164 -14.01 -3.02 8.69
C VAL A 164 -15.21 -2.15 8.38
N ARG A 165 -16.20 -2.68 7.63
CA ARG A 165 -17.37 -1.94 7.10
C ARG A 165 -16.92 -0.67 6.38
N PRO A 166 -16.08 -0.78 5.35
CA PRO A 166 -15.45 0.37 4.73
C PRO A 166 -16.47 1.20 3.93
N ASP A 167 -16.24 2.50 3.89
CA ASP A 167 -16.90 3.43 2.96
C ASP A 167 -16.15 3.44 1.61
N VAL A 168 -14.81 3.22 1.66
CA VAL A 168 -13.94 3.20 0.50
C VAL A 168 -13.01 1.99 0.56
N ILE A 169 -12.81 1.32 -0.58
CA ILE A 169 -11.82 0.25 -0.74
C ILE A 169 -10.75 0.73 -1.70
N VAL A 170 -9.49 0.56 -1.31
CA VAL A 170 -8.31 0.78 -2.16
C VAL A 170 -7.58 -0.54 -2.29
N MET A 171 -7.33 -0.98 -3.53
CA MET A 171 -6.74 -2.28 -3.79
C MET A 171 -5.67 -2.19 -4.88
N ASP A 172 -4.48 -2.72 -4.56
CA ASP A 172 -3.38 -2.92 -5.51
C ASP A 172 -2.78 -4.32 -5.27
N VAL A 173 -3.36 -5.34 -5.90
CA VAL A 173 -3.02 -6.77 -5.71
C VAL A 173 -2.77 -7.51 -7.02
N GLU A 174 -2.17 -6.89 -7.98
CA GLU A 174 -1.72 -7.43 -9.27
C GLU A 174 -2.43 -8.72 -9.76
N GLY A 175 -3.69 -8.60 -10.23
CA GLY A 175 -4.41 -9.64 -10.97
C GLY A 175 -5.31 -10.58 -10.14
N ALA A 176 -5.49 -10.34 -8.84
CA ALA A 176 -6.42 -11.09 -8.00
C ALA A 176 -7.80 -10.41 -7.84
N GLU A 177 -7.98 -9.21 -8.36
CA GLU A 177 -9.10 -8.31 -8.09
C GLU A 177 -10.44 -8.95 -8.42
N THR A 178 -10.59 -9.54 -9.62
CA THR A 178 -11.84 -10.16 -10.07
C THR A 178 -12.26 -11.34 -9.18
N GLN A 179 -11.28 -12.11 -8.67
CA GLN A 179 -11.55 -13.25 -7.82
C GLN A 179 -11.98 -12.83 -6.41
N LEU A 180 -11.42 -11.75 -5.89
CA LEU A 180 -11.71 -11.22 -4.56
C LEU A 180 -13.14 -10.70 -4.44
N PHE A 181 -13.69 -10.13 -5.50
CA PHE A 181 -15.06 -9.60 -5.50
C PHE A 181 -16.13 -10.59 -5.96
N ALA A 182 -15.75 -11.80 -6.35
CA ALA A 182 -16.74 -12.80 -6.80
C ALA A 182 -17.70 -13.19 -5.67
N GLY A 183 -18.98 -12.83 -5.82
CA GLY A 183 -20.04 -13.15 -4.85
C GLY A 183 -19.98 -12.37 -3.54
N VAL A 184 -19.25 -11.27 -3.50
CA VAL A 184 -19.12 -10.38 -2.33
C VAL A 184 -20.17 -9.26 -2.43
N ASP A 185 -20.85 -9.00 -1.31
CA ASP A 185 -21.76 -7.86 -1.19
C ASP A 185 -20.96 -6.60 -0.82
N LEU A 186 -21.06 -5.59 -1.67
CA LEU A 186 -20.43 -4.28 -1.48
C LEU A 186 -21.42 -3.22 -0.97
N ALA A 187 -22.55 -3.64 -0.38
CA ALA A 187 -23.50 -2.69 0.18
C ALA A 187 -22.85 -1.81 1.27
N GLY A 188 -22.95 -0.50 1.09
CA GLY A 188 -22.32 0.49 1.97
C GLY A 188 -20.95 1.01 1.47
N VAL A 189 -20.32 0.34 0.53
CA VAL A 189 -19.08 0.83 -0.11
C VAL A 189 -19.47 1.89 -1.15
N SER A 190 -18.98 3.10 -0.98
CA SER A 190 -19.26 4.22 -1.90
C SER A 190 -18.29 4.27 -3.07
N HIS A 191 -17.03 3.85 -2.86
CA HIS A 191 -15.98 3.91 -3.88
C HIS A 191 -15.04 2.71 -3.80
N LEU A 192 -14.63 2.26 -4.97
CA LEU A 192 -13.65 1.20 -5.16
C LEU A 192 -12.55 1.70 -6.10
N LEU A 193 -11.31 1.70 -5.61
CA LEU A 193 -10.09 2.05 -6.35
C LEU A 193 -9.30 0.77 -6.57
N ILE A 194 -9.04 0.43 -7.84
CA ILE A 194 -8.29 -0.75 -8.26
C ILE A 194 -7.22 -0.33 -9.26
#